data_983dba0e302ca5930e1fe6748f3d3ff7
#
_entry.id   983dba0e302ca5930e1fe6748f3d3ff7
#
_cell.length_a   1.000
_cell.length_b   1.000
_cell.length_c   1.000
_cell.angle_alpha   90.00
_cell.angle_beta   90.00
_cell.angle_gamma   90.00
#
_symmetry.space_group_name_H-M   'P 1'
#
loop_
_entity.id
_entity.type
_entity.pdbx_description
1 polymer ?
#
loop_
_entity_poly.entity_id
_entity_poly.type
_entity_poly.pdbx_seq_one_letter_code
_entity_poly.pdbx_strand_id
1 'polypeptide(L)'
;MSVFDFLHNEKHKFLPLKAKEIEAAEQRLGAKFPAELRQFYLEIGYGFANRDETTAFQRIIDPDSAVDLHLREDFYEHDPDLDMYDEREGFIFFEVVEGLYFEARWGTEAASPVYFMDTRISDSLQAFFEQLDNNAHFYEKMLEE
;
A
#
# COMPACT_ATOMS: atom_id res chain seq x y z
N MET A 1 -7.86 -5.23 -20.08
CA MET A 1 -6.88 -6.06 -19.37
C MET A 1 -6.27 -5.26 -18.22
N SER A 2 -6.26 -5.84 -17.03
CA SER A 2 -5.77 -5.17 -15.82
C SER A 2 -4.26 -5.29 -15.71
N VAL A 3 -3.57 -4.22 -15.31
CA VAL A 3 -2.12 -4.27 -15.10
C VAL A 3 -1.75 -5.11 -13.86
N PHE A 4 -2.71 -5.41 -13.01
CA PHE A 4 -2.50 -6.20 -11.80
C PHE A 4 -3.06 -7.63 -11.91
N ASP A 5 -3.44 -8.07 -13.10
CA ASP A 5 -4.00 -9.42 -13.29
C ASP A 5 -3.10 -10.53 -12.78
N PHE A 6 -1.78 -10.34 -12.83
CA PHE A 6 -0.83 -11.35 -12.38
C PHE A 6 -0.97 -11.67 -10.88
N LEU A 7 -1.66 -10.81 -10.12
CA LEU A 7 -1.88 -11.03 -8.69
C LEU A 7 -3.04 -11.98 -8.39
N HIS A 8 -3.82 -12.37 -9.39
CA HIS A 8 -4.89 -13.35 -9.21
C HIS A 8 -4.32 -14.77 -9.20
N ASN A 9 -3.75 -15.16 -8.07
CA ASN A 9 -3.18 -16.49 -7.88
C ASN A 9 -3.35 -16.91 -6.41
N GLU A 10 -3.00 -18.15 -6.09
CA GLU A 10 -3.26 -18.72 -4.78
C GLU A 10 -2.36 -18.19 -3.66
N LYS A 11 -1.24 -17.55 -4.02
CA LYS A 11 -0.30 -17.02 -3.02
C LYS A 11 -0.88 -15.85 -2.23
N HIS A 12 -1.79 -15.11 -2.84
CA HIS A 12 -2.34 -13.89 -2.28
C HIS A 12 -3.78 -14.07 -1.85
N LYS A 13 -4.13 -13.43 -0.75
CA LYS A 13 -5.49 -13.48 -0.19
C LYS A 13 -6.07 -12.07 -0.20
N PHE A 14 -6.63 -11.68 -1.35
CA PHE A 14 -7.21 -10.35 -1.54
C PHE A 14 -8.73 -10.42 -1.54
N LEU A 15 -9.35 -9.35 -1.01
CA LEU A 15 -10.79 -9.17 -0.96
C LEU A 15 -11.17 -8.00 -1.88
N PRO A 16 -12.16 -8.17 -2.75
CA PRO A 16 -12.54 -7.10 -3.67
C PRO A 16 -13.19 -5.92 -2.95
N LEU A 17 -13.10 -4.75 -3.58
CA LEU A 17 -13.69 -3.52 -3.08
C LEU A 17 -14.67 -2.97 -4.11
N LYS A 18 -15.70 -2.28 -3.62
CA LYS A 18 -16.62 -1.56 -4.49
C LYS A 18 -16.12 -0.14 -4.70
N ALA A 19 -16.39 0.42 -5.89
CA ALA A 19 -15.94 1.77 -6.22
C ALA A 19 -16.40 2.80 -5.19
N LYS A 20 -17.61 2.67 -4.65
CA LYS A 20 -18.11 3.65 -3.69
C LYS A 20 -17.41 3.58 -2.34
N GLU A 21 -16.83 2.44 -1.97
CA GLU A 21 -16.01 2.35 -0.77
C GLU A 21 -14.73 3.15 -0.91
N ILE A 22 -14.14 3.12 -2.11
CA ILE A 22 -12.94 3.89 -2.42
C ILE A 22 -13.27 5.38 -2.45
N GLU A 23 -14.37 5.74 -3.08
CA GLU A 23 -14.82 7.14 -3.15
C GLU A 23 -15.12 7.73 -1.78
N ALA A 24 -15.77 6.95 -0.90
CA ALA A 24 -16.06 7.40 0.46
C ALA A 24 -14.77 7.66 1.24
N ALA A 25 -13.78 6.78 1.10
CA ALA A 25 -12.48 6.97 1.75
C ALA A 25 -11.76 8.21 1.21
N GLU A 26 -11.83 8.44 -0.10
CA GLU A 26 -11.24 9.64 -0.72
C GLU A 26 -11.91 10.92 -0.21
N GLN A 27 -13.22 10.88 0.01
CA GLN A 27 -13.94 12.03 0.57
C GLN A 27 -13.46 12.36 1.99
N ARG A 28 -13.25 11.33 2.81
CA ARG A 28 -12.70 11.52 4.16
C ARG A 28 -11.29 12.10 4.10
N LEU A 29 -10.48 11.60 3.17
CA LEU A 29 -9.10 12.06 2.99
C LEU A 29 -9.04 13.50 2.48
N GLY A 30 -10.02 13.92 1.71
CA GLY A 30 -10.02 15.24 1.09
C GLY A 30 -9.19 15.31 -0.19
N ALA A 31 -8.83 14.17 -0.75
CA ALA A 31 -8.03 14.07 -1.96
C ALA A 31 -8.23 12.69 -2.58
N LYS A 32 -7.83 12.54 -3.83
CA LYS A 32 -7.83 11.23 -4.47
C LYS A 32 -6.57 10.46 -4.05
N PHE A 33 -6.69 9.14 -3.97
CA PHE A 33 -5.53 8.30 -3.73
C PHE A 33 -4.53 8.44 -4.87
N PRO A 34 -3.23 8.11 -4.64
CA PRO A 34 -2.28 8.01 -5.75
C PRO A 34 -2.88 7.15 -6.87
N ALA A 35 -2.72 7.57 -8.12
CA ALA A 35 -3.45 6.99 -9.24
C ALA A 35 -3.32 5.48 -9.35
N GLU A 36 -2.10 4.95 -9.23
CA GLU A 36 -1.88 3.50 -9.30
C GLU A 36 -2.52 2.77 -8.12
N LEU A 37 -2.49 3.36 -6.93
CA LEU A 37 -3.10 2.74 -5.75
C LEU A 37 -4.61 2.67 -5.93
N ARG A 38 -5.21 3.74 -6.45
CA ARG A 38 -6.65 3.76 -6.74
C ARG A 38 -7.00 2.65 -7.73
N GLN A 39 -6.19 2.50 -8.76
CA GLN A 39 -6.38 1.44 -9.75
C GLN A 39 -6.26 0.05 -9.12
N PHE A 40 -5.27 -0.15 -8.25
CA PHE A 40 -5.10 -1.41 -7.54
C PHE A 40 -6.34 -1.73 -6.69
N TYR A 41 -6.83 -0.75 -5.93
CA TYR A 41 -8.03 -0.96 -5.12
C TYR A 41 -9.24 -1.33 -5.96
N LEU A 42 -9.40 -0.70 -7.14
CA LEU A 42 -10.52 -1.00 -8.02
C LEU A 42 -10.43 -2.38 -8.66
N GLU A 43 -9.24 -2.80 -9.03
CA GLU A 43 -9.04 -4.06 -9.77
C GLU A 43 -8.86 -5.27 -8.86
N ILE A 44 -8.15 -5.11 -7.76
CA ILE A 44 -7.76 -6.23 -6.89
C ILE A 44 -8.47 -6.14 -5.53
N GLY A 45 -8.37 -5.00 -4.87
CA GLY A 45 -8.94 -4.80 -3.54
C GLY A 45 -7.88 -4.60 -2.47
N TYR A 46 -7.97 -5.35 -1.38
CA TYR A 46 -7.04 -5.26 -0.25
C TYR A 46 -6.84 -6.65 0.35
N GLY A 47 -5.88 -6.80 1.24
CA GLY A 47 -5.66 -8.07 1.92
C GLY A 47 -4.20 -8.41 2.10
N PHE A 48 -3.88 -9.69 2.03
CA PHE A 48 -2.55 -10.20 2.34
C PHE A 48 -1.85 -10.77 1.11
N ALA A 49 -0.60 -10.36 0.90
CA ALA A 49 0.23 -10.90 -0.15
C ALA A 49 1.07 -12.06 0.39
N ASN A 50 1.35 -13.04 -0.46
CA ASN A 50 2.24 -14.16 -0.15
C ASN A 50 1.91 -14.85 1.18
N ARG A 51 0.64 -15.07 1.42
CA ARG A 51 0.14 -15.55 2.72
C ARG A 51 0.78 -16.87 3.16
N ASP A 52 1.07 -17.76 2.21
CA ASP A 52 1.63 -19.08 2.52
C ASP A 52 3.16 -19.13 2.41
N GLU A 53 3.80 -18.03 2.00
CA GLU A 53 5.24 -17.99 1.76
C GLU A 53 6.03 -17.24 2.83
N THR A 54 5.35 -16.50 3.69
CA THR A 54 6.01 -15.68 4.71
C THR A 54 5.15 -15.58 5.95
N THR A 55 5.82 -15.36 7.10
CA THR A 55 5.14 -15.05 8.35
C THR A 55 4.97 -13.54 8.54
N ALA A 56 5.56 -12.72 7.65
CA ALA A 56 5.37 -11.27 7.67
C ALA A 56 3.94 -10.93 7.29
N PHE A 57 3.46 -9.77 7.73
CA PHE A 57 2.09 -9.34 7.42
C PHE A 57 1.85 -9.17 5.94
N GLN A 58 2.71 -8.42 5.26
CA GLN A 58 2.56 -8.10 3.83
C GLN A 58 1.12 -7.77 3.48
N ARG A 59 0.54 -6.85 4.23
CA ARG A 59 -0.87 -6.51 4.16
C ARG A 59 -1.08 -5.23 3.37
N ILE A 60 -1.89 -5.30 2.32
CA ILE A 60 -2.39 -4.11 1.63
C ILE A 60 -3.56 -3.62 2.46
N ILE A 61 -3.43 -2.41 3.01
CA ILE A 61 -4.39 -1.85 3.96
C ILE A 61 -5.64 -1.40 3.21
N ASP A 62 -6.82 -1.74 3.74
CA ASP A 62 -8.08 -1.30 3.14
C ASP A 62 -8.17 0.23 3.12
N PRO A 63 -8.91 0.82 2.17
CA PRO A 63 -8.92 2.28 2.02
C PRO A 63 -9.31 3.05 3.29
N ASP A 64 -10.30 2.58 4.01
CA ASP A 64 -10.79 3.28 5.20
C ASP A 64 -9.74 3.31 6.30
N SER A 65 -9.10 2.17 6.58
CA SER A 65 -8.03 2.07 7.56
C SER A 65 -6.80 2.87 7.14
N ALA A 66 -6.49 2.87 5.85
CA ALA A 66 -5.38 3.65 5.31
C ALA A 66 -5.60 5.15 5.51
N VAL A 67 -6.84 5.61 5.34
CA VAL A 67 -7.19 7.01 5.61
C VAL A 67 -7.04 7.33 7.10
N ASP A 68 -7.46 6.42 7.98
CA ASP A 68 -7.25 6.60 9.43
C ASP A 68 -5.77 6.78 9.75
N LEU A 69 -4.91 5.98 9.15
CA LEU A 69 -3.46 6.09 9.31
C LEU A 69 -2.94 7.43 8.81
N HIS A 70 -3.38 7.84 7.63
CA HIS A 70 -2.91 9.08 7.01
C HIS A 70 -3.32 10.30 7.83
N LEU A 71 -4.56 10.30 8.32
CA LEU A 71 -5.08 11.41 9.11
C LEU A 71 -4.71 11.33 10.59
N ARG A 72 -4.07 10.25 11.02
CA ARG A 72 -3.73 9.98 12.43
C ARG A 72 -4.97 10.00 13.30
N GLU A 73 -6.03 9.33 12.83
CA GLU A 73 -7.31 9.28 13.53
C GLU A 73 -7.57 7.92 14.17
N ASP A 74 -8.57 7.84 15.04
CA ASP A 74 -9.04 6.65 15.69
C ASP A 74 -7.88 5.94 16.42
N PHE A 75 -7.63 4.69 16.12
CA PHE A 75 -6.58 3.89 16.75
C PHE A 75 -5.19 4.55 16.65
N TYR A 76 -4.96 5.32 15.59
CA TYR A 76 -3.64 5.89 15.29
C TYR A 76 -3.44 7.32 15.77
N GLU A 77 -4.39 7.87 16.52
CA GLU A 77 -4.37 9.28 16.93
C GLU A 77 -3.12 9.66 17.71
N HIS A 78 -2.62 8.76 18.55
CA HIS A 78 -1.50 9.03 19.43
C HIS A 78 -0.29 8.13 19.18
N ASP A 79 -0.17 7.56 17.99
CA ASP A 79 0.94 6.68 17.65
C ASP A 79 2.16 7.50 17.21
N PRO A 80 3.20 7.61 18.08
CA PRO A 80 4.39 8.41 17.73
C PRO A 80 5.22 7.82 16.59
N ASP A 81 5.10 6.52 16.33
CA ASP A 81 5.86 5.87 15.27
C ASP A 81 5.44 6.35 13.88
N LEU A 82 4.21 6.88 13.76
CA LEU A 82 3.72 7.39 12.49
C LEU A 82 4.36 8.71 12.07
N ASP A 83 5.00 9.41 13.01
CA ASP A 83 5.67 10.67 12.70
C ASP A 83 6.88 10.49 11.77
N MET A 84 7.38 9.26 11.62
CA MET A 84 8.49 8.94 10.72
C MET A 84 8.08 9.01 9.25
N TYR A 85 6.80 8.97 8.95
CA TYR A 85 6.30 8.88 7.57
C TYR A 85 5.81 10.25 7.09
N ASP A 86 6.11 10.55 5.82
CA ASP A 86 5.76 11.83 5.22
C ASP A 86 4.31 11.81 4.73
N GLU A 87 3.41 12.43 5.48
CA GLU A 87 1.99 12.48 5.14
C GLU A 87 1.66 13.48 4.03
N ARG A 88 2.61 14.37 3.67
CA ARG A 88 2.37 15.36 2.62
C ARG A 88 2.64 14.81 1.23
N GLU A 89 3.65 13.97 1.08
CA GLU A 89 4.04 13.41 -0.20
C GLU A 89 3.63 11.97 -0.38
N GLY A 90 3.44 11.23 0.71
CA GLY A 90 3.17 9.82 0.68
C GLY A 90 1.90 9.43 1.40
N PHE A 91 1.36 8.29 0.98
CA PHE A 91 0.16 7.69 1.56
C PHE A 91 0.48 6.26 1.95
N ILE A 92 0.35 5.94 3.24
CA ILE A 92 0.64 4.60 3.75
C ILE A 92 -0.42 3.63 3.21
N PHE A 93 0.01 2.59 2.49
CA PHE A 93 -0.90 1.62 1.89
C PHE A 93 -0.56 0.17 2.23
N PHE A 94 0.64 -0.09 2.74
CA PHE A 94 1.15 -1.44 2.89
C PHE A 94 1.83 -1.60 4.25
N GLU A 95 1.47 -2.65 4.97
CA GLU A 95 2.08 -2.99 6.25
C GLU A 95 3.00 -4.19 6.04
N VAL A 96 4.30 -3.98 6.22
CA VAL A 96 5.32 -5.00 5.98
C VAL A 96 5.31 -6.03 7.09
N VAL A 97 5.43 -5.55 8.32
CA VAL A 97 5.25 -6.29 9.56
C VAL A 97 4.52 -5.33 10.48
N GLU A 98 4.08 -5.79 11.63
CA GLU A 98 3.32 -4.94 12.55
C GLU A 98 4.10 -3.66 12.88
N GLY A 99 3.51 -2.52 12.51
CA GLY A 99 4.07 -1.21 12.81
C GLY A 99 5.06 -0.65 11.78
N LEU A 100 5.40 -1.40 10.73
CA LEU A 100 6.27 -0.91 9.66
C LEU A 100 5.50 -0.83 8.36
N TYR A 101 5.54 0.34 7.72
CA TYR A 101 4.69 0.64 6.57
C TYR A 101 5.49 1.13 5.37
N PHE A 102 4.96 0.84 4.18
CA PHE A 102 5.44 1.44 2.94
C PHE A 102 4.42 2.46 2.45
N GLU A 103 4.91 3.51 1.79
CA GLU A 103 4.09 4.59 1.24
C GLU A 103 4.07 4.54 -0.28
N ALA A 104 2.90 4.84 -0.86
CA ALA A 104 2.79 5.16 -2.28
C ALA A 104 2.78 6.68 -2.37
N ARG A 105 3.72 7.26 -3.12
CA ARG A 105 3.81 8.73 -3.20
C ARG A 105 2.95 9.28 -4.32
N TRP A 106 2.31 10.41 -4.04
CA TRP A 106 1.60 11.15 -5.08
C TRP A 106 2.63 11.71 -6.04
N GLY A 107 2.43 11.45 -7.34
CA GLY A 107 3.29 11.97 -8.36
C GLY A 107 2.52 12.85 -9.32
N THR A 108 3.22 13.43 -10.26
CA THR A 108 2.62 14.21 -11.34
C THR A 108 2.16 13.31 -12.49
N GLU A 109 2.52 12.03 -12.44
CA GLU A 109 2.19 11.05 -13.48
C GLU A 109 1.34 9.94 -12.90
N ALA A 110 0.95 8.99 -13.75
CA ALA A 110 0.12 7.86 -13.35
C ALA A 110 0.84 6.90 -12.39
N ALA A 111 2.15 6.85 -12.43
CA ALA A 111 2.93 5.94 -11.60
C ALA A 111 3.11 6.49 -10.18
N SER A 112 3.06 5.59 -9.20
CA SER A 112 3.21 5.94 -7.79
C SER A 112 4.44 5.21 -7.23
N PRO A 113 5.57 5.90 -7.04
CA PRO A 113 6.74 5.24 -6.46
C PRO A 113 6.46 4.78 -5.04
N VAL A 114 7.08 3.67 -4.65
CA VAL A 114 6.91 3.10 -3.31
C VAL A 114 8.13 3.41 -2.47
N TYR A 115 7.92 3.94 -1.28
CA TYR A 115 8.98 4.34 -0.37
C TYR A 115 8.80 3.75 1.02
N PHE A 116 9.93 3.48 1.66
CA PHE A 116 9.99 3.27 3.11
C PHE A 116 10.77 4.45 3.67
N MET A 117 10.07 5.40 4.29
CA MET A 117 10.66 6.68 4.71
C MET A 117 11.36 7.34 3.53
N ASP A 118 12.66 7.49 3.54
CA ASP A 118 13.41 8.14 2.44
C ASP A 118 13.97 7.16 1.43
N THR A 119 13.78 5.86 1.64
CA THR A 119 14.33 4.83 0.76
C THR A 119 13.32 4.44 -0.31
N ARG A 120 13.70 4.61 -1.57
CA ARG A 120 12.84 4.17 -2.69
C ARG A 120 12.91 2.65 -2.80
N ILE A 121 11.75 2.00 -2.67
CA ILE A 121 11.63 0.55 -2.79
C ILE A 121 11.37 0.14 -4.23
N SER A 122 10.50 0.87 -4.93
CA SER A 122 10.16 0.57 -6.32
C SER A 122 9.77 1.86 -7.05
N ASP A 123 9.91 1.86 -8.36
CA ASP A 123 9.61 3.03 -9.19
C ASP A 123 8.11 3.24 -9.41
N SER A 124 7.32 2.19 -9.22
CA SER A 124 5.87 2.25 -9.40
C SER A 124 5.21 1.17 -8.55
N LEU A 125 3.91 1.31 -8.35
CA LEU A 125 3.15 0.31 -7.62
C LEU A 125 3.11 -1.02 -8.39
N GLN A 126 3.00 -0.94 -9.72
CA GLN A 126 3.04 -2.14 -10.56
C GLN A 126 4.36 -2.88 -10.37
N ALA A 127 5.49 -2.17 -10.45
CA ALA A 127 6.81 -2.77 -10.26
C ALA A 127 6.95 -3.37 -8.87
N PHE A 128 6.43 -2.67 -7.85
CA PHE A 128 6.45 -3.17 -6.48
C PHE A 128 5.75 -4.53 -6.37
N PHE A 129 4.55 -4.64 -6.91
CA PHE A 129 3.79 -5.89 -6.81
C PHE A 129 4.38 -6.99 -7.70
N GLU A 130 4.99 -6.65 -8.84
CA GLU A 130 5.69 -7.63 -9.65
C GLU A 130 6.86 -8.24 -8.89
N GLN A 131 7.65 -7.39 -8.23
CA GLN A 131 8.78 -7.85 -7.42
C GLN A 131 8.29 -8.68 -6.22
N LEU A 132 7.23 -8.24 -5.56
CA LEU A 132 6.68 -8.94 -4.41
C LEU A 132 6.09 -10.31 -4.79
N ASP A 133 5.46 -10.40 -5.96
CA ASP A 133 4.90 -11.64 -6.47
C ASP A 133 6.00 -12.67 -6.78
N ASN A 134 7.14 -12.20 -7.28
CA ASN A 134 8.28 -13.06 -7.59
C ASN A 134 9.10 -13.45 -6.38
N ASN A 135 9.19 -12.57 -5.39
CA ASN A 135 9.99 -12.82 -4.20
C ASN A 135 9.41 -12.06 -3.01
N ALA A 136 8.81 -12.79 -2.08
CA ALA A 136 8.17 -12.21 -0.89
C ALA A 136 9.15 -11.39 -0.04
N HIS A 137 10.45 -11.59 -0.19
CA HIS A 137 11.47 -10.95 0.63
C HIS A 137 12.35 -9.98 -0.16
N PHE A 138 11.91 -9.54 -1.35
CA PHE A 138 12.78 -8.76 -2.25
C PHE A 138 13.28 -7.46 -1.63
N TYR A 139 12.49 -6.86 -0.75
CA TYR A 139 12.80 -5.55 -0.17
C TYR A 139 13.75 -5.61 1.03
N GLU A 140 14.00 -6.80 1.57
CA GLU A 140 14.77 -6.92 2.82
C GLU A 140 16.18 -6.34 2.72
N LYS A 141 16.88 -6.58 1.62
CA LYS A 141 18.23 -6.03 1.43
C LYS A 141 18.23 -4.51 1.35
N MET A 142 17.17 -3.93 0.83
CA MET A 142 17.06 -2.48 0.71
C MET A 142 16.93 -1.80 2.07
N LEU A 143 16.35 -2.52 3.04
CA LEU A 143 16.12 -1.98 4.38
C LEU A 143 17.31 -2.19 5.32
N GLU A 144 18.28 -3.02 4.94
CA GLU A 144 19.46 -3.29 5.76
C GLU A 144 20.49 -2.16 5.74
N GLU A 145 20.38 -1.24 4.80
CA GLU A 145 21.32 -0.13 4.66
C GLU A 145 20.94 1.10 5.46
#